data_585f76af33f950225044a7e071b2ede1
#
_entry.id   585f76af33f950225044a7e071b2ede1
#
_cell.length_a   1.000
_cell.length_b   1.000
_cell.length_c   1.000
_cell.angle_alpha   90.00
_cell.angle_beta   90.00
_cell.angle_gamma   90.00
#
_symmetry.space_group_name_H-M   'P 1'
#
loop_
_entity.id
_entity.type
_entity.pdbx_description
1 polymer ?
#
loop_
_entity_poly.entity_id
_entity_poly.type
_entity_poly.pdbx_seq_one_letter_code
_entity_poly.pdbx_strand_id
1 'polypeptide(L)'
;MVEPLLLFESIMVEDRSIMLLVDSNYSYRSDEMQSWYQDPVPFGKKGNRGRFNTNAQDFQRRELTSRREGGVMTTAAILTMTSQPLRTNPIRRGAWVATVIFNKPPPPPPDVVPEIEQDDAVIEARGQTLRQRLVAHQENASCVTCHQKIDPLGFALENYDAIGR
;
A
#
# COMPACT_ATOMS: atom_id res chain seq x y z
N MET A 1 -1.82 4.33 -12.55
CA MET A 1 -1.29 5.53 -11.83
C MET A 1 -2.15 6.79 -11.99
N VAL A 2 -3.28 6.73 -12.67
CA VAL A 2 -4.15 7.91 -12.94
C VAL A 2 -4.81 8.42 -11.64
N GLU A 3 -5.34 7.54 -10.80
CA GLU A 3 -6.07 7.88 -9.57
C GLU A 3 -5.33 8.87 -8.65
N PRO A 4 -4.09 8.61 -8.18
CA PRO A 4 -3.40 9.55 -7.29
C PRO A 4 -3.00 10.86 -7.99
N LEU A 5 -2.78 10.85 -9.31
CA LEU A 5 -2.47 12.07 -10.06
C LEU A 5 -3.68 13.00 -10.15
N LEU A 6 -4.87 12.46 -10.44
CA LEU A 6 -6.11 13.26 -10.49
C LEU A 6 -6.51 13.78 -9.10
N LEU A 7 -6.27 13.00 -8.04
CA LEU A 7 -6.48 13.48 -6.68
C LEU A 7 -5.57 14.68 -6.39
N PHE A 8 -4.27 14.57 -6.71
CA PHE A 8 -3.33 15.68 -6.54
C PHE A 8 -3.74 16.90 -7.36
N GLU A 9 -4.04 16.71 -8.65
CA GLU A 9 -4.47 17.78 -9.55
C GLU A 9 -5.69 18.51 -9.00
N SER A 10 -6.72 17.79 -8.54
CA SER A 10 -7.94 18.42 -8.00
C SER A 10 -7.67 19.25 -6.75
N ILE A 11 -6.76 18.79 -5.87
CA ILE A 11 -6.37 19.54 -4.67
C ILE A 11 -5.69 20.87 -5.06
N MET A 12 -4.80 20.81 -6.05
CA MET A 12 -4.07 22.01 -6.50
C MET A 12 -4.95 22.99 -7.27
N VAL A 13 -5.77 22.49 -8.20
CA VAL A 13 -6.62 23.33 -9.06
C VAL A 13 -7.79 23.93 -8.28
N GLU A 14 -8.37 23.18 -7.35
CA GLU A 14 -9.50 23.63 -6.53
C GLU A 14 -9.06 24.40 -5.26
N ASP A 15 -7.75 24.65 -5.08
CA ASP A 15 -7.16 25.30 -3.89
C ASP A 15 -7.64 24.66 -2.58
N ARG A 16 -7.58 23.33 -2.50
CA ARG A 16 -8.02 22.57 -1.34
C ARG A 16 -6.89 22.28 -0.37
N SER A 17 -7.24 21.87 0.83
CA SER A 17 -6.24 21.48 1.84
C SER A 17 -5.34 20.37 1.36
N ILE A 18 -4.02 20.55 1.47
CA ILE A 18 -3.01 19.53 1.17
C ILE A 18 -3.19 18.27 2.03
N MET A 19 -3.86 18.35 3.17
CA MET A 19 -4.17 17.21 4.02
C MET A 19 -5.02 16.16 3.33
N LEU A 20 -5.75 16.53 2.26
CA LEU A 20 -6.49 15.58 1.43
C LEU A 20 -5.59 14.61 0.66
N LEU A 21 -4.29 14.88 0.54
CA LEU A 21 -3.34 13.87 0.06
C LEU A 21 -3.16 12.72 1.04
N VAL A 22 -3.41 12.94 2.33
CA VAL A 22 -3.25 11.93 3.39
C VAL A 22 -4.60 11.30 3.74
N ASP A 23 -5.63 12.12 3.92
CA ASP A 23 -6.97 11.68 4.34
C ASP A 23 -8.04 12.42 3.51
N SER A 24 -8.46 11.80 2.42
CA SER A 24 -9.50 12.32 1.54
C SER A 24 -10.78 11.50 1.66
N ASN A 25 -11.92 12.19 1.63
CA ASN A 25 -13.23 11.54 1.55
C ASN A 25 -13.67 11.27 0.10
N TYR A 26 -12.81 11.51 -0.89
CA TYR A 26 -13.07 11.23 -2.30
C TYR A 26 -11.81 10.72 -3.01
N SER A 27 -12.01 10.06 -4.14
CA SER A 27 -10.95 9.65 -5.06
C SER A 27 -11.44 9.74 -6.50
N TYR A 28 -10.56 9.48 -7.46
CA TYR A 28 -10.88 9.47 -8.90
C TYR A 28 -10.77 8.05 -9.43
N ARG A 29 -11.90 7.49 -9.89
CA ARG A 29 -11.98 6.09 -10.36
C ARG A 29 -12.85 5.98 -11.59
N SER A 30 -12.45 5.14 -12.55
CA SER A 30 -13.35 4.63 -13.58
C SER A 30 -14.33 3.62 -12.98
N ASP A 31 -15.38 3.25 -13.74
CA ASP A 31 -16.34 2.23 -13.29
C ASP A 31 -15.67 0.88 -13.08
N GLU A 32 -14.74 0.52 -13.98
CA GLU A 32 -13.98 -0.72 -13.87
C GLU A 32 -13.09 -0.71 -12.61
N MET A 33 -12.43 0.42 -12.33
CA MET A 33 -11.59 0.53 -11.16
C MET A 33 -12.39 0.50 -9.87
N GLN A 34 -13.55 1.14 -9.83
CA GLN A 34 -14.47 1.06 -8.70
C GLN A 34 -14.94 -0.37 -8.45
N SER A 35 -15.34 -1.08 -9.52
CA SER A 35 -15.72 -2.50 -9.42
C SER A 35 -14.56 -3.37 -8.94
N TRP A 36 -13.35 -3.08 -9.38
CA TRP A 36 -12.15 -3.80 -8.97
C TRP A 36 -11.82 -3.63 -7.47
N TYR A 37 -11.96 -2.44 -6.91
CA TYR A 37 -11.80 -2.21 -5.47
C TYR A 37 -12.86 -2.97 -4.64
N GLN A 38 -14.03 -3.20 -5.21
CA GLN A 38 -15.13 -3.92 -4.58
C GLN A 38 -15.10 -5.44 -4.83
N ASP A 39 -14.18 -5.94 -5.67
CA ASP A 39 -14.07 -7.35 -5.99
C ASP A 39 -13.64 -8.18 -4.75
N PRO A 40 -14.46 -9.10 -4.27
CA PRO A 40 -14.14 -9.92 -3.11
C PRO A 40 -13.11 -11.03 -3.40
N VAL A 41 -12.69 -11.21 -4.66
CA VAL A 41 -11.78 -12.28 -5.04
C VAL A 41 -10.35 -11.97 -4.57
N PRO A 42 -9.76 -12.81 -3.69
CA PRO A 42 -8.40 -12.61 -3.21
C PRO A 42 -7.37 -12.60 -4.34
N PHE A 43 -6.28 -11.86 -4.13
CA PHE A 43 -5.15 -11.84 -5.03
C PHE A 43 -4.64 -13.27 -5.34
N GLY A 44 -4.37 -13.55 -6.62
CA GLY A 44 -3.92 -14.87 -7.06
C GLY A 44 -5.02 -15.86 -7.42
N LYS A 45 -6.29 -15.61 -7.06
CA LYS A 45 -7.42 -16.42 -7.55
C LYS A 45 -7.98 -15.86 -8.87
N LYS A 46 -8.63 -16.73 -9.66
CA LYS A 46 -9.29 -16.32 -10.92
C LYS A 46 -10.49 -15.42 -10.60
N GLY A 47 -10.32 -14.11 -10.76
CA GLY A 47 -11.40 -13.12 -10.77
C GLY A 47 -11.53 -12.49 -12.16
N ASN A 48 -12.43 -11.54 -12.30
CA ASN A 48 -12.57 -10.78 -13.53
C ASN A 48 -11.32 -9.89 -13.72
N ARG A 49 -10.35 -10.37 -14.50
CA ARG A 49 -9.13 -9.64 -14.86
C ARG A 49 -9.39 -8.81 -16.11
N GLY A 50 -10.36 -7.92 -16.04
CA GLY A 50 -10.58 -6.95 -17.10
C GLY A 50 -9.31 -6.14 -17.37
N ARG A 51 -9.09 -5.78 -18.61
CA ARG A 51 -8.04 -4.82 -18.98
C ARG A 51 -8.53 -3.46 -18.48
N PHE A 52 -7.88 -2.87 -17.48
CA PHE A 52 -8.25 -1.55 -17.01
C PHE A 52 -8.12 -0.53 -18.14
N ASN A 53 -9.18 0.21 -18.37
CA ASN A 53 -9.09 1.42 -19.15
C ASN A 53 -8.25 2.44 -18.35
N THR A 54 -7.18 2.93 -18.96
CA THR A 54 -6.26 3.90 -18.35
C THR A 54 -6.45 5.31 -18.88
N ASN A 55 -7.53 5.53 -19.65
CA ASN A 55 -7.85 6.86 -20.12
C ASN A 55 -8.32 7.73 -18.95
N ALA A 56 -7.60 8.82 -18.65
CA ALA A 56 -7.92 9.72 -17.56
C ALA A 56 -9.33 10.34 -17.67
N GLN A 57 -9.87 10.46 -18.88
CA GLN A 57 -11.21 11.01 -19.12
C GLN A 57 -12.34 10.13 -18.59
N ASP A 58 -12.10 8.83 -18.37
CA ASP A 58 -13.08 7.90 -17.84
C ASP A 58 -13.09 7.89 -16.29
N PHE A 59 -12.14 8.59 -15.68
CA PHE A 59 -12.03 8.70 -14.22
C PHE A 59 -12.91 9.85 -13.74
N GLN A 60 -13.81 9.52 -12.84
CA GLN A 60 -14.72 10.47 -12.22
C GLN A 60 -14.44 10.59 -10.73
N ARG A 61 -14.65 11.77 -10.17
CA ARG A 61 -14.61 11.99 -8.73
C ARG A 61 -15.74 11.19 -8.08
N ARG A 62 -15.38 10.39 -7.06
CA ARG A 62 -16.28 9.55 -6.29
C ARG A 62 -16.09 9.77 -4.83
N GLU A 63 -17.17 9.97 -4.11
CA GLU A 63 -17.15 9.99 -2.65
C GLU A 63 -16.81 8.59 -2.13
N LEU A 64 -15.95 8.53 -1.10
CA LEU A 64 -15.56 7.29 -0.47
C LEU A 64 -16.48 7.03 0.72
N THR A 65 -16.99 5.82 0.81
CA THR A 65 -17.91 5.39 1.88
C THR A 65 -17.20 4.71 3.04
N SER A 66 -15.96 4.32 2.83
CA SER A 66 -15.14 3.64 3.83
C SER A 66 -13.98 4.52 4.29
N ARG A 67 -13.79 4.64 5.60
CA ARG A 67 -12.61 5.30 6.17
C ARG A 67 -11.30 4.51 5.98
N ARG A 68 -11.37 3.32 5.42
CA ARG A 68 -10.18 2.55 5.01
C ARG A 68 -9.58 3.09 3.72
N GLU A 69 -10.34 3.84 2.96
CA GLU A 69 -9.92 4.43 1.69
C GLU A 69 -9.79 5.95 1.88
N GLY A 70 -8.86 6.55 1.18
CA GLY A 70 -8.67 7.99 1.18
C GLY A 70 -7.20 8.40 1.17
N GLY A 71 -6.89 9.43 0.41
CA GLY A 71 -5.54 9.90 0.19
C GLY A 71 -4.67 8.97 -0.66
N VAL A 72 -3.46 9.39 -0.94
CA VAL A 72 -2.55 8.70 -1.88
C VAL A 72 -2.06 7.34 -1.34
N MET A 73 -1.90 7.22 -0.02
CA MET A 73 -1.33 6.01 0.61
C MET A 73 -2.18 4.77 0.42
N THR A 74 -3.50 4.92 0.26
CA THR A 74 -4.45 3.81 0.12
C THR A 74 -4.82 3.51 -1.33
N THR A 75 -4.22 4.23 -2.28
CA THR A 75 -4.45 3.95 -3.70
C THR A 75 -3.76 2.66 -4.13
N ALA A 76 -4.42 1.90 -5.00
CA ALA A 76 -3.88 0.67 -5.57
C ALA A 76 -2.49 0.87 -6.19
N ALA A 77 -2.25 2.02 -6.80
CA ALA A 77 -0.96 2.37 -7.40
C ALA A 77 0.17 2.34 -6.37
N ILE A 78 0.01 3.02 -5.25
CA ILE A 78 1.04 3.09 -4.20
C ILE A 78 1.17 1.75 -3.47
N LEU A 79 0.05 1.11 -3.13
CA LEU A 79 0.06 -0.17 -2.43
C LEU A 79 0.70 -1.28 -3.28
N THR A 80 0.43 -1.32 -4.59
CA THR A 80 1.09 -2.26 -5.50
C THR A 80 2.58 -1.96 -5.66
N MET A 81 2.95 -0.69 -5.85
CA MET A 81 4.35 -0.27 -6.02
C MET A 81 5.20 -0.58 -4.78
N THR A 82 4.60 -0.57 -3.61
CA THR A 82 5.24 -0.84 -2.32
C THR A 82 5.08 -2.29 -1.85
N SER A 83 4.54 -3.16 -2.68
CA SER A 83 4.39 -4.61 -2.45
C SER A 83 5.42 -5.41 -3.23
N GLN A 84 5.42 -6.73 -3.03
CA GLN A 84 6.10 -7.71 -3.87
C GLN A 84 5.08 -8.36 -4.84
N PRO A 85 5.54 -9.06 -5.90
CA PRO A 85 4.62 -9.62 -6.89
C PRO A 85 3.54 -10.56 -6.34
N LEU A 86 3.85 -11.30 -5.27
CA LEU A 86 2.97 -12.32 -4.72
C LEU A 86 2.40 -12.00 -3.33
N ARG A 87 2.92 -10.96 -2.67
CA ARG A 87 2.51 -10.60 -1.30
C ARG A 87 2.74 -9.13 -0.98
N THR A 88 2.14 -8.68 0.10
CA THR A 88 2.42 -7.38 0.70
C THR A 88 3.87 -7.29 1.21
N ASN A 89 4.36 -6.07 1.39
CA ASN A 89 5.65 -5.83 2.01
C ASN A 89 5.55 -4.67 3.02
N PRO A 90 5.20 -4.96 4.29
CA PRO A 90 5.02 -3.93 5.30
C PRO A 90 6.28 -3.09 5.53
N ILE A 91 7.47 -3.69 5.46
CA ILE A 91 8.73 -2.95 5.61
C ILE A 91 8.87 -1.90 4.50
N ARG A 92 8.62 -2.29 3.25
CA ARG A 92 8.71 -1.39 2.09
C ARG A 92 7.63 -0.31 2.13
N ARG A 93 6.40 -0.67 2.53
CA ARG A 93 5.30 0.28 2.75
C ARG A 93 5.66 1.30 3.82
N GLY A 94 6.17 0.84 4.96
CA GLY A 94 6.58 1.70 6.07
C GLY A 94 7.74 2.61 5.72
N ALA A 95 8.76 2.11 5.04
CA ALA A 95 9.88 2.91 4.56
C ALA A 95 9.44 3.99 3.57
N TRP A 96 8.50 3.64 2.67
CA TRP A 96 7.91 4.60 1.73
C TRP A 96 7.16 5.72 2.46
N VAL A 97 6.31 5.38 3.44
CA VAL A 97 5.57 6.38 4.24
C VAL A 97 6.54 7.27 5.02
N ALA A 98 7.55 6.69 5.67
CA ALA A 98 8.56 7.45 6.40
C ALA A 98 9.29 8.43 5.48
N THR A 99 9.65 7.99 4.28
CA THR A 99 10.42 8.80 3.32
C THR A 99 9.56 9.87 2.66
N VAL A 100 8.42 9.47 2.07
CA VAL A 100 7.64 10.33 1.17
C VAL A 100 6.69 11.24 1.95
N ILE A 101 6.03 10.69 2.98
CA ILE A 101 5.03 11.46 3.73
C ILE A 101 5.69 12.26 4.86
N PHE A 102 6.62 11.66 5.59
CA PHE A 102 7.25 12.30 6.76
C PHE A 102 8.61 12.92 6.47
N ASN A 103 9.16 12.77 5.27
CA ASN A 103 10.51 13.21 4.91
C ASN A 103 11.59 12.74 5.92
N LYS A 104 11.46 11.50 6.40
CA LYS A 104 12.35 10.84 7.34
C LYS A 104 12.80 9.48 6.80
N PRO A 105 13.63 9.46 5.74
CA PRO A 105 14.09 8.22 5.15
C PRO A 105 14.84 7.38 6.19
N PRO A 106 14.61 6.06 6.27
CA PRO A 106 15.44 5.19 7.06
C PRO A 106 16.86 5.14 6.48
N PRO A 107 17.87 4.84 7.30
CA PRO A 107 19.21 4.60 6.77
C PRO A 107 19.20 3.39 5.82
N PRO A 108 20.19 3.28 4.92
CA PRO A 108 20.29 2.13 4.03
C PRO A 108 20.38 0.84 4.86
N PRO A 109 19.79 -0.26 4.37
CA PRO A 109 19.91 -1.56 5.04
C PRO A 109 21.38 -2.01 5.08
N PRO A 110 21.77 -2.85 6.04
CA PRO A 110 23.10 -3.45 6.05
C PRO A 110 23.32 -4.31 4.79
N ASP A 111 24.59 -4.50 4.40
CA ASP A 111 24.98 -5.23 3.19
C ASP A 111 24.46 -6.67 3.17
N VAL A 112 24.31 -7.28 4.34
CA VAL A 112 23.75 -8.63 4.50
C VAL A 112 22.45 -8.54 5.30
N VAL A 113 21.33 -8.67 4.63
CA VAL A 113 20.01 -8.83 5.24
C VAL A 113 19.62 -10.29 5.14
N PRO A 114 19.34 -10.99 6.26
CA PRO A 114 18.83 -12.34 6.20
C PRO A 114 17.55 -12.40 5.35
N GLU A 115 17.48 -13.33 4.41
CA GLU A 115 16.29 -13.52 3.60
C GLU A 115 15.11 -13.93 4.48
N ILE A 116 14.03 -13.18 4.38
CA ILE A 116 12.75 -13.58 4.95
C ILE A 116 12.07 -14.44 3.89
N GLU A 117 11.57 -15.62 4.31
CA GLU A 117 10.80 -16.49 3.43
C GLU A 117 9.75 -15.70 2.64
N GLN A 118 9.79 -15.84 1.32
CA GLN A 118 8.97 -15.05 0.40
C GLN A 118 7.67 -15.75 0.00
N ASP A 119 7.55 -17.04 0.28
CA ASP A 119 6.38 -17.83 -0.07
C ASP A 119 5.39 -17.85 1.10
N ASP A 120 4.24 -17.20 0.90
CA ASP A 120 3.16 -17.15 1.90
C ASP A 120 2.63 -18.56 2.24
N ALA A 121 2.63 -19.50 1.28
CA ALA A 121 2.20 -20.86 1.54
C ALA A 121 3.12 -21.59 2.52
N VAL A 122 4.43 -21.33 2.46
CA VAL A 122 5.40 -21.87 3.43
C VAL A 122 5.22 -21.22 4.81
N ILE A 123 4.89 -19.94 4.83
CA ILE A 123 4.63 -19.19 6.07
C ILE A 123 3.38 -19.72 6.74
N GLU A 124 2.29 -19.90 6.02
CA GLU A 124 1.02 -20.43 6.51
C GLU A 124 1.16 -21.88 6.99
N ALA A 125 1.90 -22.71 6.27
CA ALA A 125 2.16 -24.10 6.67
C ALA A 125 2.91 -24.23 8.00
N ARG A 126 3.66 -23.19 8.41
CA ARG A 126 4.34 -23.12 9.71
C ARG A 126 3.47 -22.53 10.82
N GLY A 127 2.22 -22.14 10.52
CA GLY A 127 1.30 -21.54 11.49
C GLY A 127 1.71 -20.17 12.01
N GLN A 128 2.59 -19.47 11.29
CA GLN A 128 3.05 -18.14 11.65
C GLN A 128 2.54 -17.08 10.68
N THR A 129 2.10 -15.95 11.20
CA THR A 129 1.79 -14.80 10.37
C THR A 129 3.06 -14.08 9.93
N LEU A 130 3.02 -13.38 8.79
CA LEU A 130 4.12 -12.52 8.34
C LEU A 130 4.58 -11.55 9.44
N ARG A 131 3.63 -10.96 10.17
CA ARG A 131 3.91 -10.07 11.30
C ARG A 131 4.73 -10.75 12.41
N GLN A 132 4.39 -11.96 12.80
CA GLN A 132 5.13 -12.70 13.83
C GLN A 132 6.57 -12.98 13.41
N ARG A 133 6.81 -13.29 12.14
CA ARG A 133 8.16 -13.51 11.60
C ARG A 133 8.97 -12.22 11.53
N LEU A 134 8.36 -11.12 11.18
CA LEU A 134 9.02 -9.81 11.17
C LEU A 134 9.40 -9.38 12.59
N VAL A 135 8.56 -9.65 13.58
CA VAL A 135 8.90 -9.39 15.00
C VAL A 135 10.11 -10.21 15.42
N ALA A 136 10.18 -11.50 15.09
CA ALA A 136 11.35 -12.33 15.37
C ALA A 136 12.64 -11.82 14.69
N HIS A 137 12.52 -11.25 13.49
CA HIS A 137 13.64 -10.63 12.78
C HIS A 137 14.16 -9.36 13.50
N GLN A 138 13.32 -8.67 14.23
CA GLN A 138 13.69 -7.48 15.01
C GLN A 138 14.48 -7.77 16.29
N GLU A 139 14.61 -9.03 16.72
CA GLU A 139 15.39 -9.40 17.91
C GLU A 139 16.90 -9.10 17.72
N ASN A 140 17.33 -8.93 16.47
CA ASN A 140 18.71 -8.50 16.20
C ASN A 140 18.85 -6.98 16.45
N ALA A 141 19.75 -6.62 17.37
CA ALA A 141 19.98 -5.22 17.77
C ALA A 141 20.35 -4.28 16.62
N SER A 142 20.96 -4.78 15.55
CA SER A 142 21.28 -3.99 14.36
C SER A 142 20.04 -3.66 13.54
N CYS A 143 18.98 -4.45 13.59
CA CYS A 143 17.75 -4.29 12.82
C CYS A 143 16.71 -3.43 13.55
N VAL A 144 16.64 -3.56 14.89
CA VAL A 144 15.59 -2.95 15.71
C VAL A 144 15.50 -1.44 15.56
N THR A 145 16.63 -0.74 15.46
CA THR A 145 16.67 0.73 15.42
C THR A 145 15.93 1.32 14.23
N CYS A 146 15.99 0.65 13.07
CA CYS A 146 15.27 1.06 11.86
C CYS A 146 13.83 0.55 11.88
N HIS A 147 13.63 -0.73 12.21
CA HIS A 147 12.34 -1.39 12.19
C HIS A 147 11.32 -0.77 13.16
N GLN A 148 11.73 -0.33 14.34
CA GLN A 148 10.86 0.40 15.28
C GLN A 148 10.20 1.64 14.66
N LYS A 149 10.81 2.27 13.68
CA LYS A 149 10.31 3.49 13.05
C LYS A 149 9.44 3.21 11.82
N ILE A 150 9.80 2.19 11.04
CA ILE A 150 9.14 1.91 9.75
C ILE A 150 8.03 0.88 9.88
N ASP A 151 8.17 -0.15 10.71
CA ASP A 151 7.22 -1.25 10.78
C ASP A 151 5.82 -0.84 11.25
N PRO A 152 5.64 0.04 12.26
CA PRO A 152 4.31 0.51 12.64
C PRO A 152 3.57 1.19 11.49
N LEU A 153 4.29 1.95 10.65
CA LEU A 153 3.75 2.63 9.48
C LEU A 153 3.32 1.64 8.40
N GLY A 154 4.13 0.61 8.17
CA GLY A 154 3.83 -0.44 7.21
C GLY A 154 2.70 -1.35 7.65
N PHE A 155 2.69 -1.76 8.92
CA PHE A 155 1.60 -2.58 9.47
C PHE A 155 0.24 -1.89 9.48
N ALA A 156 0.21 -0.57 9.57
CA ALA A 156 -1.04 0.20 9.42
C ALA A 156 -1.67 0.02 8.03
N LEU A 157 -0.87 -0.34 7.01
CA LEU A 157 -1.32 -0.59 5.64
C LEU A 157 -1.53 -2.08 5.31
N GLU A 158 -1.39 -2.99 6.27
CA GLU A 158 -1.60 -4.44 6.05
C GLU A 158 -3.09 -4.86 6.03
N ASN A 159 -4.01 -3.90 6.09
CA ASN A 159 -5.42 -4.13 5.77
C ASN A 159 -5.69 -4.25 4.27
N TYR A 160 -4.69 -3.96 3.43
CA TYR A 160 -4.76 -3.99 1.97
C TYR A 160 -3.88 -5.11 1.45
N ASP A 161 -4.37 -5.83 0.45
CA ASP A 161 -3.60 -6.87 -0.24
C ASP A 161 -2.45 -6.29 -1.10
N ALA A 162 -1.72 -7.15 -1.81
CA ALA A 162 -0.57 -6.74 -2.61
C ALA A 162 -0.93 -5.83 -3.80
N ILE A 163 -2.19 -5.76 -4.18
CA ILE A 163 -2.71 -4.93 -5.26
C ILE A 163 -3.61 -3.79 -4.76
N GLY A 164 -3.69 -3.60 -3.44
CA GLY A 164 -4.35 -2.46 -2.82
C GLY A 164 -5.86 -2.59 -2.64
N ARG A 165 -6.36 -3.82 -2.41
CA ARG A 165 -7.78 -4.06 -2.09
C ARG A 165 -7.99 -4.34 -0.63
#